data_7b065337391eef8165a3aae9889e4c5f
#
_entry.id   7b065337391eef8165a3aae9889e4c5f
#
_cell.length_a   1.000
_cell.length_b   1.000
_cell.length_c   1.000
_cell.angle_alpha   90.00
_cell.angle_beta   90.00
_cell.angle_gamma   90.00
#
_symmetry.space_group_name_H-M   'P 1'
#
loop_
_entity.id
_entity.type
_entity.pdbx_description
1 polymer ?
#
loop_
_entity_poly.entity_id
_entity_poly.type
_entity_poly.pdbx_seq_one_letter_code
_entity_poly.pdbx_strand_id
1 'polypeptide(L)'
;NITLPTPPQPVANYVNGVRAGNLIFLAGKGPKYPDGRELTGKLGGNITIDQGYEGARQTAINQLSVLKEMLGDLNKVKRIVKVLGLVNSSPNFIDQPKVVNGFSDLMVDVFGEKGKHARAAIGVNSLPRGQAVEIELVVEVYD
;
A
#
# COMPACT_ATOMS: atom_id res chain seq x y z
N ASN A 1 -9.29 1.48 15.59
CA ASN A 1 -8.55 0.43 16.32
C ASN A 1 -8.04 -0.64 15.35
N ILE A 2 -6.88 -0.37 14.78
CA ILE A 2 -6.23 -1.29 13.85
C ILE A 2 -5.05 -1.94 14.56
N THR A 3 -5.03 -3.28 14.56
CA THR A 3 -3.88 -4.03 15.05
C THR A 3 -2.94 -4.25 13.86
N LEU A 4 -1.70 -3.76 13.97
CA LEU A 4 -0.73 -3.90 12.91
C LEU A 4 -0.11 -5.31 12.93
N PRO A 5 -0.02 -5.96 11.77
CA PRO A 5 0.64 -7.26 11.69
C PRO A 5 2.16 -7.12 11.81
N THR A 6 2.85 -8.25 11.98
CA THR A 6 4.29 -8.30 11.83
C THR A 6 4.61 -8.08 10.35
N PRO A 7 5.55 -7.17 10.03
CA PRO A 7 5.89 -6.92 8.63
C PRO A 7 6.45 -8.18 7.96
N PRO A 8 6.07 -8.45 6.70
CA PRO A 8 6.65 -9.57 5.97
C PRO A 8 8.12 -9.32 5.69
N GLN A 9 8.90 -10.38 5.69
CA GLN A 9 10.31 -10.30 5.33
C GLN A 9 10.46 -10.29 3.81
N PRO A 10 11.42 -9.53 3.26
CA PRO A 10 11.69 -9.57 1.83
C PRO A 10 12.08 -10.96 1.37
N VAL A 11 11.59 -11.36 0.18
CA VAL A 11 11.87 -12.68 -0.39
C VAL A 11 13.02 -12.64 -1.41
N ALA A 12 13.62 -11.48 -1.62
CA ALA A 12 14.72 -11.28 -2.54
C ALA A 12 15.80 -10.40 -1.87
N ASN A 13 16.79 -9.99 -2.63
CA ASN A 13 17.91 -9.21 -2.09
C ASN A 13 17.54 -7.72 -2.01
N TYR A 14 16.58 -7.39 -1.18
CA TYR A 14 16.15 -6.02 -0.91
C TYR A 14 15.62 -5.92 0.53
N VAL A 15 15.32 -4.69 0.96
CA VAL A 15 14.77 -4.39 2.29
C VAL A 15 13.38 -3.77 2.15
N ASN A 16 12.59 -3.77 3.23
CA ASN A 16 11.22 -3.23 3.21
C ASN A 16 11.17 -1.73 3.06
N GLY A 17 12.21 -1.02 3.47
CA GLY A 17 12.26 0.43 3.32
C GLY A 17 13.67 0.94 3.46
N VAL A 18 13.93 2.11 2.86
CA VAL A 18 15.22 2.79 2.90
C VAL A 18 14.99 4.22 3.33
N ARG A 19 15.78 4.68 4.31
CA ARG A 19 15.74 6.09 4.72
C ARG A 19 16.85 6.84 4.00
N ALA A 20 16.51 7.98 3.39
CA ALA A 20 17.43 8.90 2.74
C ALA A 20 17.09 10.30 3.25
N GLY A 21 17.94 10.83 4.17
CA GLY A 21 17.61 12.07 4.86
C GLY A 21 16.36 11.89 5.70
N ASN A 22 15.36 12.73 5.48
CA ASN A 22 14.07 12.65 6.18
C ASN A 22 12.99 11.99 5.33
N LEU A 23 13.37 11.30 4.25
CA LEU A 23 12.46 10.54 3.42
C LEU A 23 12.68 9.05 3.61
N ILE A 24 11.56 8.31 3.68
CA ILE A 24 11.57 6.85 3.70
C ILE A 24 10.90 6.38 2.43
N PHE A 25 11.60 5.53 1.69
CA PHE A 25 11.10 4.89 0.48
C PHE A 25 10.73 3.46 0.83
N LEU A 26 9.45 3.12 0.73
CA LEU A 26 8.98 1.78 1.07
C LEU A 26 8.86 0.92 -0.17
N ALA A 27 9.33 -0.31 -0.05
CA ALA A 27 9.15 -1.32 -1.10
C ALA A 27 7.67 -1.62 -1.30
N GLY A 28 7.29 -2.06 -2.49
CA GLY A 28 5.91 -2.41 -2.79
C GLY A 28 5.40 -3.56 -1.92
N LYS A 29 4.17 -3.44 -1.46
CA LYS A 29 3.45 -4.49 -0.72
C LYS A 29 2.11 -4.73 -1.37
N GLY A 30 1.57 -5.91 -1.12
CA GLY A 30 0.27 -6.31 -1.62
C GLY A 30 -0.72 -6.61 -0.51
N PRO A 31 -1.92 -7.10 -0.89
CA PRO A 31 -3.01 -7.34 0.05
C PRO A 31 -2.88 -8.71 0.70
N LYS A 32 -1.90 -8.86 1.59
CA LYS A 32 -1.73 -10.07 2.38
C LYS A 32 -2.46 -9.90 3.72
N TYR A 33 -3.38 -10.78 3.98
CA TYR A 33 -4.18 -10.77 5.20
C TYR A 33 -3.44 -11.47 6.35
N PRO A 34 -3.86 -11.22 7.63
CA PRO A 34 -3.18 -11.82 8.78
C PRO A 34 -3.14 -13.34 8.77
N ASP A 35 -4.12 -14.00 8.14
CA ASP A 35 -4.17 -15.46 8.03
C ASP A 35 -3.25 -16.02 6.93
N GLY A 36 -2.52 -15.15 6.23
CA GLY A 36 -1.60 -15.53 5.16
C GLY A 36 -2.21 -15.53 3.77
N ARG A 37 -3.56 -15.40 3.65
CA ARG A 37 -4.20 -15.29 2.33
C ARG A 37 -3.79 -14.01 1.65
N GLU A 38 -3.75 -14.03 0.33
CA GLU A 38 -3.57 -12.85 -0.50
C GLU A 38 -4.79 -12.68 -1.40
N LEU A 39 -5.19 -11.42 -1.63
CA LEU A 39 -6.22 -11.16 -2.64
C LEU A 39 -5.58 -11.26 -4.02
N THR A 40 -6.01 -12.24 -4.81
CA THR A 40 -5.47 -12.49 -6.14
C THR A 40 -6.56 -12.37 -7.19
N GLY A 41 -6.17 -11.95 -8.38
CA GLY A 41 -7.07 -11.83 -9.51
C GLY A 41 -6.97 -10.46 -10.16
N LYS A 42 -7.86 -10.24 -11.13
CA LYS A 42 -7.87 -9.02 -11.93
C LYS A 42 -9.12 -8.19 -11.66
N LEU A 43 -8.92 -6.90 -11.43
CA LEU A 43 -10.00 -5.93 -11.40
C LEU A 43 -10.65 -5.86 -12.78
N GLY A 44 -11.97 -5.85 -12.78
CA GLY A 44 -12.74 -5.95 -14.04
C GLY A 44 -12.87 -7.39 -14.56
N GLY A 45 -12.22 -8.34 -13.91
CA GLY A 45 -12.36 -9.77 -14.16
C GLY A 45 -13.05 -10.43 -12.97
N ASN A 46 -12.30 -11.23 -12.21
CA ASN A 46 -12.86 -11.95 -11.06
C ASN A 46 -12.87 -11.14 -9.76
N ILE A 47 -12.31 -9.92 -9.74
CA ILE A 47 -12.27 -9.05 -8.56
C ILE A 47 -13.13 -7.83 -8.81
N THR A 48 -14.05 -7.54 -7.86
CA THR A 48 -14.88 -6.33 -7.90
C THR A 48 -14.11 -5.13 -7.37
N ILE A 49 -14.61 -3.92 -7.69
CA ILE A 49 -14.04 -2.68 -7.14
C ILE A 49 -14.03 -2.71 -5.60
N ASP A 50 -15.14 -3.15 -4.98
CA ASP A 50 -15.21 -3.22 -3.52
C ASP A 50 -14.18 -4.18 -2.93
N GLN A 51 -13.99 -5.33 -3.55
CA GLN A 51 -12.96 -6.27 -3.13
C GLN A 51 -11.56 -5.67 -3.29
N GLY A 52 -11.33 -4.99 -4.41
CA GLY A 52 -10.05 -4.31 -4.67
C GLY A 52 -9.79 -3.19 -3.67
N TYR A 53 -10.81 -2.40 -3.35
CA TYR A 53 -10.73 -1.35 -2.33
C TYR A 53 -10.29 -1.92 -0.98
N GLU A 54 -10.94 -3.01 -0.54
CA GLU A 54 -10.58 -3.67 0.72
C GLU A 54 -9.16 -4.25 0.67
N GLY A 55 -8.75 -4.78 -0.48
CA GLY A 55 -7.37 -5.24 -0.65
C GLY A 55 -6.35 -4.10 -0.57
N ALA A 56 -6.67 -2.96 -1.17
CA ALA A 56 -5.81 -1.77 -1.08
C ALA A 56 -5.74 -1.25 0.36
N ARG A 57 -6.85 -1.31 1.10
CA ARG A 57 -6.86 -0.96 2.52
C ARG A 57 -5.97 -1.89 3.33
N GLN A 58 -6.04 -3.20 3.09
CA GLN A 58 -5.16 -4.16 3.76
C GLN A 58 -3.68 -3.88 3.42
N THR A 59 -3.41 -3.52 2.18
CA THR A 59 -2.06 -3.14 1.76
C THR A 59 -1.55 -1.93 2.54
N ALA A 60 -2.42 -0.93 2.79
CA ALA A 60 -2.08 0.22 3.63
C ALA A 60 -1.73 -0.22 5.06
N ILE A 61 -2.49 -1.13 5.63
CA ILE A 61 -2.21 -1.68 6.96
C ILE A 61 -0.83 -2.35 6.97
N ASN A 62 -0.52 -3.11 5.94
CA ASN A 62 0.78 -3.77 5.81
C ASN A 62 1.92 -2.77 5.72
N GLN A 63 1.75 -1.67 4.98
CA GLN A 63 2.76 -0.63 4.90
C GLN A 63 2.91 0.14 6.22
N LEU A 64 1.82 0.36 6.95
CA LEU A 64 1.89 0.97 8.28
C LEU A 64 2.69 0.10 9.25
N SER A 65 2.59 -1.22 9.13
CA SER A 65 3.38 -2.12 9.97
C SER A 65 4.88 -2.01 9.67
N VAL A 66 5.25 -1.84 8.42
CA VAL A 66 6.65 -1.61 8.04
C VAL A 66 7.15 -0.28 8.62
N LEU A 67 6.37 0.79 8.47
CA LEU A 67 6.71 2.10 9.04
C LEU A 67 6.88 2.03 10.55
N LYS A 68 5.98 1.35 11.24
CA LYS A 68 6.08 1.21 12.69
C LYS A 68 7.34 0.47 13.10
N GLU A 69 7.69 -0.58 12.39
CA GLU A 69 8.93 -1.31 12.68
C GLU A 69 10.16 -0.43 12.47
N MET A 70 10.18 0.36 11.39
CA MET A 70 11.32 1.23 11.08
C MET A 70 11.44 2.41 12.04
N LEU A 71 10.32 2.99 12.46
CA LEU A 71 10.30 4.24 13.22
C LEU A 71 10.10 4.04 14.73
N GLY A 72 9.50 2.93 15.13
CA GLY A 72 9.08 2.69 16.52
C GLY A 72 7.77 3.37 16.88
N ASP A 73 7.49 4.54 16.33
CA ASP A 73 6.29 5.33 16.63
C ASP A 73 5.81 6.01 15.34
N LEU A 74 4.56 5.79 14.97
CA LEU A 74 3.97 6.41 13.77
C LEU A 74 3.82 7.93 13.91
N ASN A 75 3.89 8.48 15.11
CA ASN A 75 3.90 9.94 15.31
C ASN A 75 5.14 10.60 14.71
N LYS A 76 6.16 9.82 14.39
CA LYS A 76 7.35 10.33 13.69
C LYS A 76 7.10 10.63 12.21
N VAL A 77 5.97 10.21 11.68
CA VAL A 77 5.58 10.54 10.30
C VAL A 77 5.19 12.00 10.23
N LYS A 78 5.89 12.75 9.39
CA LYS A 78 5.57 14.17 9.14
C LYS A 78 4.48 14.29 8.09
N ARG A 79 4.56 13.49 7.01
CA ARG A 79 3.52 13.40 6.00
C ARG A 79 3.76 12.23 5.05
N ILE A 80 2.68 11.78 4.43
CA ILE A 80 2.77 10.88 3.29
C ILE A 80 3.00 11.75 2.05
N VAL A 81 4.05 11.46 1.29
CA VAL A 81 4.48 12.32 0.18
C VAL A 81 3.93 11.85 -1.15
N LYS A 82 4.17 10.58 -1.48
CA LYS A 82 3.85 10.03 -2.79
C LYS A 82 3.41 8.59 -2.63
N VAL A 83 2.35 8.22 -3.36
CA VAL A 83 1.85 6.85 -3.42
C VAL A 83 1.77 6.43 -4.88
N LEU A 84 2.34 5.29 -5.21
CA LEU A 84 2.15 4.63 -6.49
C LEU A 84 1.35 3.35 -6.28
N GLY A 85 0.12 3.34 -6.77
CA GLY A 85 -0.77 2.18 -6.72
C GLY A 85 -0.82 1.47 -8.07
N LEU A 86 -0.44 0.20 -8.08
CA LEU A 86 -0.50 -0.66 -9.24
C LEU A 86 -1.67 -1.61 -9.10
N VAL A 87 -2.55 -1.65 -10.09
CA VAL A 87 -3.77 -2.45 -10.05
C VAL A 87 -3.71 -3.49 -11.16
N ASN A 88 -3.79 -4.76 -10.79
CA ASN A 88 -3.87 -5.87 -11.72
C ASN A 88 -5.21 -5.77 -12.44
N SER A 89 -5.18 -5.38 -13.71
CA SER A 89 -6.38 -4.94 -14.43
C SER A 89 -6.65 -5.78 -15.65
N SER A 90 -7.93 -6.11 -15.88
CA SER A 90 -8.35 -6.61 -17.19
C SER A 90 -8.19 -5.50 -18.23
N PRO A 91 -8.12 -5.82 -19.53
CA PRO A 91 -7.80 -4.83 -20.56
C PRO A 91 -8.70 -3.59 -20.59
N ASN A 92 -9.97 -3.75 -20.20
CA ASN A 92 -10.94 -2.64 -20.27
C ASN A 92 -11.22 -1.99 -18.93
N PHE A 93 -10.53 -2.42 -17.85
CA PHE A 93 -10.75 -1.83 -16.55
C PHE A 93 -10.02 -0.50 -16.46
N ILE A 94 -10.75 0.57 -16.11
CA ILE A 94 -10.20 1.93 -16.05
C ILE A 94 -10.47 2.64 -14.70
N ASP A 95 -11.01 1.93 -13.73
CA ASP A 95 -11.36 2.51 -12.41
C ASP A 95 -10.30 2.25 -11.34
N GLN A 96 -9.01 2.22 -11.74
CA GLN A 96 -7.91 2.03 -10.81
C GLN A 96 -7.95 3.03 -9.64
N PRO A 97 -8.28 4.31 -9.82
CA PRO A 97 -8.38 5.24 -8.70
C PRO A 97 -9.36 4.80 -7.62
N LYS A 98 -10.50 4.21 -8.01
CA LYS A 98 -11.51 3.75 -7.05
C LYS A 98 -10.98 2.61 -6.17
N VAL A 99 -10.10 1.80 -6.71
CA VAL A 99 -9.45 0.71 -5.98
C VAL A 99 -8.39 1.25 -5.03
N VAL A 100 -7.50 2.09 -5.53
CA VAL A 100 -6.40 2.63 -4.73
C VAL A 100 -6.90 3.57 -3.63
N ASN A 101 -8.12 4.10 -3.77
CA ASN A 101 -8.75 4.88 -2.70
C ASN A 101 -8.79 4.13 -1.36
N GLY A 102 -8.86 2.79 -1.37
CA GLY A 102 -8.79 2.01 -0.13
C GLY A 102 -7.52 2.26 0.66
N PHE A 103 -6.41 2.43 -0.03
CA PHE A 103 -5.13 2.80 0.56
C PHE A 103 -5.13 4.26 1.01
N SER A 104 -5.50 5.16 0.12
CA SER A 104 -5.45 6.61 0.38
C SER A 104 -6.39 7.02 1.50
N ASP A 105 -7.60 6.46 1.53
CA ASP A 105 -8.57 6.78 2.58
C ASP A 105 -8.05 6.38 3.95
N LEU A 106 -7.39 5.22 4.07
CA LEU A 106 -6.82 4.81 5.35
C LEU A 106 -5.69 5.74 5.78
N MET A 107 -4.83 6.17 4.87
CA MET A 107 -3.76 7.11 5.21
C MET A 107 -4.31 8.44 5.74
N VAL A 108 -5.39 8.93 5.17
CA VAL A 108 -6.05 10.14 5.65
C VAL A 108 -6.74 9.89 7.00
N ASP A 109 -7.36 8.72 7.19
CA ASP A 109 -7.97 8.37 8.47
C ASP A 109 -6.94 8.31 9.60
N VAL A 110 -5.75 7.79 9.32
CA VAL A 110 -4.69 7.63 10.33
C VAL A 110 -3.95 8.95 10.59
N PHE A 111 -3.62 9.69 9.54
CA PHE A 111 -2.73 10.86 9.65
C PHE A 111 -3.42 12.21 9.44
N GLY A 112 -4.71 12.21 9.06
CA GLY A 112 -5.42 13.47 8.77
C GLY A 112 -4.82 14.17 7.54
N GLU A 113 -4.65 15.48 7.62
CA GLU A 113 -4.08 16.25 6.52
C GLU A 113 -2.70 15.77 6.10
N LYS A 114 -1.91 15.25 7.03
CA LYS A 114 -0.58 14.69 6.74
C LYS A 114 -0.67 13.43 5.88
N GLY A 115 -1.80 12.78 5.84
CA GLY A 115 -2.03 11.59 5.00
C GLY A 115 -2.33 11.90 3.55
N LYS A 116 -2.69 13.14 3.23
CA LYS A 116 -2.97 13.53 1.85
C LYS A 116 -1.67 13.61 1.06
N HIS A 117 -1.62 12.89 -0.04
CA HIS A 117 -0.39 12.64 -0.79
C HIS A 117 -0.62 12.86 -2.28
N ALA A 118 0.46 13.06 -3.02
CA ALA A 118 0.44 12.98 -4.48
C ALA A 118 0.37 11.51 -4.88
N ARG A 119 -0.40 11.18 -5.91
CA ARG A 119 -0.68 9.78 -6.23
C ARG A 119 -0.74 9.54 -7.73
N ALA A 120 -0.25 8.36 -8.14
CA ALA A 120 -0.60 7.74 -9.40
C ALA A 120 -1.27 6.39 -9.09
N ALA A 121 -2.35 6.08 -9.81
CA ALA A 121 -3.06 4.81 -9.71
C ALA A 121 -3.20 4.29 -11.16
N ILE A 122 -2.46 3.23 -11.47
CA ILE A 122 -2.33 2.75 -12.84
C ILE A 122 -2.64 1.27 -12.94
N GLY A 123 -3.09 0.86 -14.11
CA GLY A 123 -3.32 -0.55 -14.41
C GLY A 123 -2.07 -1.22 -14.93
N VAL A 124 -1.87 -2.46 -14.52
CA VAL A 124 -0.81 -3.32 -15.03
C VAL A 124 -1.41 -4.63 -15.50
N ASN A 125 -0.72 -5.32 -16.42
CA ASN A 125 -1.20 -6.57 -16.97
C ASN A 125 -1.15 -7.73 -15.97
N SER A 126 -0.18 -7.71 -15.06
CA SER A 126 -0.02 -8.75 -14.05
C SER A 126 0.82 -8.21 -12.88
N LEU A 127 0.69 -8.86 -11.74
CA LEU A 127 1.47 -8.57 -10.54
C LEU A 127 2.04 -9.88 -9.99
N PRO A 128 3.11 -9.81 -9.18
CA PRO A 128 3.68 -11.01 -8.59
C PRO A 128 2.63 -11.85 -7.85
N ARG A 129 2.67 -13.14 -8.05
CA ARG A 129 1.73 -14.12 -7.50
C ARG A 129 0.27 -13.86 -7.85
N GLY A 130 0.00 -13.04 -8.86
CA GLY A 130 -1.36 -12.69 -9.24
C GLY A 130 -2.06 -11.75 -8.27
N GLN A 131 -1.35 -11.05 -7.41
CA GLN A 131 -1.96 -10.10 -6.47
C GLN A 131 -2.81 -9.08 -7.22
N ALA A 132 -3.90 -8.67 -6.57
CA ALA A 132 -4.83 -7.70 -7.17
C ALA A 132 -4.26 -6.29 -7.21
N VAL A 133 -3.45 -5.92 -6.21
CA VAL A 133 -2.82 -4.59 -6.14
C VAL A 133 -1.40 -4.73 -5.57
N GLU A 134 -0.58 -3.75 -5.88
CA GLU A 134 0.73 -3.58 -5.25
C GLU A 134 0.97 -2.09 -5.10
N ILE A 135 1.35 -1.64 -3.90
CA ILE A 135 1.42 -0.21 -3.61
C ILE A 135 2.72 0.09 -2.87
N GLU A 136 3.44 1.08 -3.38
CA GLU A 136 4.63 1.62 -2.76
C GLU A 136 4.42 3.08 -2.41
N LEU A 137 5.21 3.62 -1.49
CA LEU A 137 5.03 5.00 -1.09
C LEU A 137 6.34 5.61 -0.57
N VAL A 138 6.36 6.94 -0.55
CA VAL A 138 7.42 7.75 0.03
C VAL A 138 6.82 8.54 1.19
N VAL A 139 7.50 8.51 2.33
CA VAL A 139 7.05 9.14 3.57
C VAL A 139 8.12 10.10 4.05
N GLU A 140 7.71 11.29 4.47
CA GLU A 140 8.61 12.23 5.14
C GLU A 140 8.46 12.07 6.65
N VAL A 141 9.58 12.09 7.36
CA VAL A 141 9.61 11.92 8.82
C VAL A 141 10.30 13.11 9.48
N TYR A 142 9.99 13.33 10.77
CA TYR A 142 10.69 14.32 11.57
C TYR A 142 12.12 13.84 11.85
N ASP A 143 12.98 14.78 12.15
CA ASP A 143 14.39 14.48 12.50
C ASP A 143 14.52 13.59 13.74
#